data_fd97f16574163f65e81c3b538a0b5935
#
_entry.id   fd97f16574163f65e81c3b538a0b5935
#
_cell.length_a   1.000
_cell.length_b   1.000
_cell.length_c   1.000
_cell.angle_alpha   90.00
_cell.angle_beta   90.00
_cell.angle_gamma   90.00
#
_symmetry.space_group_name_H-M   'P 1'
#
loop_
_entity.id
_entity.type
_entity.pdbx_description
1 polymer ?
#
loop_
_entity_poly.entity_id
_entity_poly.type
_entity_poly.pdbx_seq_one_letter_code
_entity_poly.pdbx_strand_id
1 'polypeptide(L)'
;MLGSGHAMPILDVRNGPEEMEFLNRNDLDNLSERGTASPDHVIRIKAKPLVLRKDIWTRGRAAIKDVLLKYEEEYRSMFDRQAPIAEQPKIILPSDPKTIWMEGVGLIGLGVNAKAASIAGDLAVQNARVRAVGEDAGGFHPISEKDLFDIEYWSLEQAKLGKGQAPNFQGKVVLITGGSGTIGFETAKTFASQGAQCFL
;
A
#
# COMPACT_ATOMS: atom_id res chain seq x y z
N MET A 1 11.90 1.99 8.40
CA MET A 1 11.44 0.61 8.15
C MET A 1 9.96 0.68 7.88
N LEU A 2 9.51 0.10 6.78
CA LEU A 2 8.08 -0.05 6.52
C LEU A 2 7.52 -1.09 7.49
N GLY A 3 6.60 -0.69 8.34
CA GLY A 3 5.92 -1.56 9.31
C GLY A 3 6.10 -1.10 10.75
N SER A 4 5.00 -0.82 11.40
CA SER A 4 4.92 -0.59 12.84
C SER A 4 5.13 -1.92 13.56
N GLY A 5 6.23 -2.07 14.27
CA GLY A 5 6.52 -3.28 15.04
C GLY A 5 7.31 -4.34 14.28
N HIS A 6 7.13 -5.59 14.61
CA HIS A 6 8.00 -6.69 14.20
C HIS A 6 7.62 -7.43 12.90
N ALA A 7 6.59 -7.00 12.20
CA ALA A 7 6.13 -7.63 10.97
C ALA A 7 6.64 -6.86 9.74
N MET A 8 7.27 -7.56 8.80
CA MET A 8 7.66 -7.00 7.50
C MET A 8 6.47 -7.12 6.53
N PRO A 9 6.15 -6.06 5.75
CA PRO A 9 5.13 -6.17 4.72
C PRO A 9 5.60 -7.12 3.61
N ILE A 10 4.65 -7.85 3.04
CA ILE A 10 4.85 -8.56 1.77
C ILE A 10 4.65 -7.54 0.64
N LEU A 11 5.50 -7.62 -0.36
CA LEU A 11 5.48 -6.75 -1.53
C LEU A 11 4.97 -7.53 -2.74
N ASP A 12 4.06 -6.91 -3.50
CA ASP A 12 3.62 -7.38 -4.81
C ASP A 12 3.99 -6.34 -5.85
N VAL A 13 4.89 -6.69 -6.77
CA VAL A 13 5.46 -5.77 -7.76
C VAL A 13 4.78 -5.96 -9.11
N ARG A 14 4.22 -4.88 -9.66
CA ARG A 14 3.59 -4.80 -10.97
C ARG A 14 4.45 -3.90 -11.87
N ASN A 15 5.09 -4.48 -12.88
CA ASN A 15 6.05 -3.80 -13.74
C ASN A 15 5.88 -4.13 -15.24
N GLY A 16 4.64 -4.33 -15.65
CA GLY A 16 4.31 -4.43 -17.05
C GLY A 16 4.60 -3.14 -17.83
N PRO A 17 4.52 -3.18 -19.16
CA PRO A 17 4.80 -2.01 -20.00
C PRO A 17 3.96 -0.78 -19.63
N GLU A 18 2.67 -0.96 -19.34
CA GLU A 18 1.74 0.14 -18.99
C GLU A 18 2.12 0.79 -17.65
N GLU A 19 2.48 -0.02 -16.63
CA GLU A 19 2.90 0.46 -15.32
C GLU A 19 4.21 1.24 -15.42
N MET A 20 5.15 0.76 -16.23
CA MET A 20 6.43 1.43 -16.44
C MET A 20 6.27 2.73 -17.24
N GLU A 21 5.38 2.78 -18.23
CA GLU A 21 5.04 4.00 -18.98
C GLU A 21 4.40 5.03 -18.03
N PHE A 22 3.44 4.61 -17.21
CA PHE A 22 2.82 5.48 -16.20
C PHE A 22 3.86 6.09 -15.25
N LEU A 23 4.80 5.30 -14.75
CA LEU A 23 5.83 5.76 -13.81
C LEU A 23 6.85 6.73 -14.45
N ASN A 24 6.95 6.77 -15.76
CA ASN A 24 7.81 7.70 -16.50
C ASN A 24 7.09 9.03 -16.86
N ARG A 25 5.86 9.23 -16.44
CA ARG A 25 5.12 10.47 -16.72
C ARG A 25 5.77 11.67 -16.02
N ASN A 26 5.79 12.81 -16.71
CA ASN A 26 6.31 14.08 -16.15
C ASN A 26 5.42 14.64 -15.02
N ASP A 27 4.11 14.34 -15.07
CA ASP A 27 3.11 14.76 -14.10
C ASP A 27 2.86 13.76 -12.97
N LEU A 28 3.71 12.73 -12.83
CA LEU A 28 3.56 11.65 -11.86
C LEU A 28 3.39 12.16 -10.43
N ASP A 29 4.20 13.15 -10.01
CA ASP A 29 4.13 13.70 -8.65
C ASP A 29 2.79 14.41 -8.42
N ASN A 30 2.32 15.17 -9.41
CA ASN A 30 1.00 15.81 -9.34
C ASN A 30 -0.13 14.77 -9.26
N LEU A 31 -0.07 13.72 -10.08
CA LEU A 31 -1.05 12.64 -10.06
C LEU A 31 -1.04 11.86 -8.74
N SER A 32 0.11 11.73 -8.08
CA SER A 32 0.22 11.04 -6.79
C SER A 32 -0.51 11.76 -5.65
N GLU A 33 -0.60 13.08 -5.72
CA GLU A 33 -1.25 13.92 -4.72
C GLU A 33 -2.78 13.88 -4.77
N ARG A 34 -3.35 13.37 -5.85
CA ARG A 34 -4.79 13.25 -6.03
C ARG A 34 -5.31 11.96 -5.37
N GLY A 35 -6.60 11.96 -5.01
CA GLY A 35 -7.26 10.83 -4.35
C GLY A 35 -7.38 9.58 -5.22
N THR A 36 -8.10 8.58 -4.73
CA THR A 36 -8.32 7.30 -5.41
C THR A 36 -9.29 7.40 -6.58
N ALA A 37 -9.16 6.48 -7.55
CA ALA A 37 -10.06 6.39 -8.71
C ALA A 37 -11.50 6.00 -8.33
N SER A 38 -11.65 5.23 -7.24
CA SER A 38 -12.92 4.90 -6.62
C SER A 38 -12.81 5.22 -5.13
N PRO A 39 -13.82 5.89 -4.53
CA PRO A 39 -13.73 6.34 -3.13
C PRO A 39 -13.44 5.21 -2.13
N ASP A 40 -14.07 4.04 -2.28
CA ASP A 40 -13.91 2.89 -1.40
C ASP A 40 -12.53 2.21 -1.48
N HIS A 41 -11.74 2.50 -2.51
CA HIS A 41 -10.36 2.01 -2.59
C HIS A 41 -9.48 2.59 -1.46
N VAL A 42 -9.82 3.75 -0.91
CA VAL A 42 -9.04 4.42 0.14
C VAL A 42 -8.79 3.54 1.35
N ILE A 43 -9.74 2.68 1.73
CA ILE A 43 -9.57 1.75 2.87
C ILE A 43 -8.48 0.71 2.66
N ARG A 44 -8.13 0.40 1.41
CA ARG A 44 -7.14 -0.62 1.06
C ARG A 44 -5.78 -0.05 0.66
N ILE A 45 -5.77 1.08 -0.02
CA ILE A 45 -4.54 1.63 -0.60
C ILE A 45 -4.22 3.06 -0.13
N LYS A 46 -5.04 3.64 0.76
CA LYS A 46 -5.00 5.05 1.16
C LYS A 46 -5.23 6.01 -0.02
N ALA A 47 -5.41 7.29 0.27
CA ALA A 47 -5.66 8.29 -0.75
C ALA A 47 -4.45 8.50 -1.67
N LYS A 48 -3.24 8.42 -1.11
CA LYS A 48 -1.99 8.68 -1.84
C LYS A 48 -1.03 7.50 -1.77
N PRO A 49 -0.27 7.21 -2.83
CA PRO A 49 0.86 6.29 -2.81
C PRO A 49 2.10 6.95 -2.20
N LEU A 50 3.07 6.16 -1.76
CA LEU A 50 4.44 6.64 -1.54
C LEU A 50 5.15 6.69 -2.90
N VAL A 51 5.65 7.86 -3.32
CA VAL A 51 6.40 8.00 -4.57
C VAL A 51 7.90 7.92 -4.29
N LEU A 52 8.59 7.04 -5.01
CA LEU A 52 10.05 6.89 -4.96
C LEU A 52 10.63 7.13 -6.35
N ARG A 53 11.08 8.36 -6.59
CA ARG A 53 11.80 8.74 -7.80
C ARG A 53 13.18 8.07 -7.85
N LYS A 54 13.64 7.78 -9.07
CA LYS A 54 14.91 7.07 -9.29
C LYS A 54 16.10 7.76 -8.65
N ASP A 55 16.17 9.08 -8.75
CA ASP A 55 17.23 9.88 -8.14
C ASP A 55 17.20 9.85 -6.59
N ILE A 56 16.09 9.53 -5.98
CA ILE A 56 15.94 9.39 -4.52
C ILE A 56 16.34 7.99 -4.07
N TRP A 57 15.69 6.94 -4.60
CA TRP A 57 15.92 5.60 -4.06
C TRP A 57 17.30 5.04 -4.38
N THR A 58 17.97 5.52 -5.46
CA THR A 58 19.37 5.16 -5.77
C THR A 58 20.37 5.73 -4.77
N ARG A 59 20.00 6.75 -3.97
CA ARG A 59 20.83 7.25 -2.86
C ARG A 59 20.86 6.31 -1.65
N GLY A 60 20.03 5.27 -1.67
CA GLY A 60 20.00 4.22 -0.67
C GLY A 60 19.01 4.45 0.47
N ARG A 61 19.16 3.63 1.50
CA ARG A 61 18.17 3.47 2.60
C ARG A 61 17.84 4.75 3.35
N ALA A 62 18.80 5.64 3.55
CA ALA A 62 18.58 6.89 4.29
C ALA A 62 17.59 7.80 3.54
N ALA A 63 17.80 8.02 2.24
CA ALA A 63 16.92 8.83 1.41
C ALA A 63 15.49 8.25 1.32
N ILE A 64 15.37 6.93 1.20
CA ILE A 64 14.05 6.27 1.22
C ILE A 64 13.35 6.50 2.58
N LYS A 65 14.10 6.42 3.68
CA LYS A 65 13.54 6.65 5.02
C LYS A 65 13.02 8.07 5.18
N ASP A 66 13.72 9.06 4.64
CA ASP A 66 13.30 10.47 4.72
C ASP A 66 11.97 10.70 3.98
N VAL A 67 11.83 10.11 2.78
CA VAL A 67 10.57 10.19 2.01
C VAL A 67 9.44 9.48 2.75
N LEU A 68 9.71 8.33 3.37
CA LEU A 68 8.71 7.61 4.16
C LEU A 68 8.25 8.41 5.37
N LEU A 69 9.18 9.03 6.11
CA LEU A 69 8.84 9.86 7.28
C LEU A 69 7.97 11.06 6.87
N LYS A 70 8.29 11.69 5.73
CA LYS A 70 7.47 12.79 5.19
C LYS A 70 6.06 12.32 4.83
N TYR A 71 5.94 11.17 4.17
CA TYR A 71 4.64 10.57 3.85
C TYR A 71 3.78 10.31 5.11
N GLU A 72 4.39 9.73 6.14
CA GLU A 72 3.72 9.46 7.41
C GLU A 72 3.29 10.76 8.13
N GLU A 73 4.12 11.80 8.08
CA GLU A 73 3.80 13.12 8.64
C GLU A 73 2.63 13.79 7.90
N GLU A 74 2.61 13.71 6.57
CA GLU A 74 1.50 14.21 5.75
C GLU A 74 0.19 13.49 6.08
N TYR A 75 0.23 12.17 6.25
CA TYR A 75 -0.95 11.40 6.66
C TYR A 75 -1.47 11.81 8.05
N ARG A 76 -0.56 12.00 9.02
CA ARG A 76 -0.93 12.51 10.36
C ARG A 76 -1.51 13.92 10.28
N SER A 77 -0.89 14.79 9.50
CA SER A 77 -1.38 16.16 9.31
C SER A 77 -2.77 16.18 8.66
N MET A 78 -3.06 15.30 7.71
CA MET A 78 -4.41 15.13 7.16
C MET A 78 -5.39 14.68 8.25
N PHE A 79 -5.02 13.71 9.08
CA PHE A 79 -5.86 13.26 10.19
C PHE A 79 -6.15 14.39 11.18
N ASP A 80 -5.14 15.17 11.56
CA ASP A 80 -5.27 16.29 12.51
C ASP A 80 -6.16 17.41 11.97
N ARG A 81 -6.22 17.59 10.65
CA ARG A 81 -7.16 18.55 10.02
C ARG A 81 -8.60 18.04 9.98
N GLN A 82 -8.80 16.74 9.72
CA GLN A 82 -10.13 16.18 9.44
C GLN A 82 -10.82 15.61 10.68
N ALA A 83 -10.09 15.01 11.61
CA ALA A 83 -10.67 14.37 12.79
C ALA A 83 -11.49 15.33 13.69
N PRO A 84 -11.07 16.60 13.91
CA PRO A 84 -11.86 17.53 14.74
C PRO A 84 -13.22 17.92 14.16
N ILE A 85 -13.40 17.81 12.84
CA ILE A 85 -14.66 18.16 12.15
C ILE A 85 -15.50 16.93 11.79
N ALA A 86 -15.03 15.72 12.13
CA ALA A 86 -15.77 14.49 11.89
C ALA A 86 -16.97 14.36 12.85
N GLU A 87 -18.06 13.74 12.37
CA GLU A 87 -19.28 13.55 13.17
C GLU A 87 -19.07 12.73 14.45
N GLN A 88 -18.06 11.89 14.47
CA GLN A 88 -17.73 11.02 15.60
C GLN A 88 -16.23 11.03 15.86
N PRO A 89 -15.78 10.87 17.11
CA PRO A 89 -14.36 10.74 17.43
C PRO A 89 -13.70 9.60 16.61
N LYS A 90 -12.54 9.91 16.00
CA LYS A 90 -11.78 8.96 15.21
C LYS A 90 -10.44 8.64 15.89
N ILE A 91 -9.95 7.44 15.65
CA ILE A 91 -8.61 7.00 16.07
C ILE A 91 -7.78 6.84 14.83
N ILE A 92 -6.60 7.44 14.81
CA ILE A 92 -5.72 7.41 13.65
C ILE A 92 -5.38 5.97 13.25
N LEU A 93 -5.54 5.67 11.97
CA LEU A 93 -5.10 4.41 11.38
C LEU A 93 -3.56 4.43 11.18
N PRO A 94 -2.91 3.24 11.03
CA PRO A 94 -1.49 3.19 10.74
C PRO A 94 -1.11 4.07 9.56
N SER A 95 -0.08 4.89 9.70
CA SER A 95 0.37 5.85 8.69
C SER A 95 1.19 5.22 7.55
N ASP A 96 1.54 3.94 7.67
CA ASP A 96 2.30 3.23 6.64
C ASP A 96 1.62 3.29 5.26
N PRO A 97 2.37 3.49 4.16
CA PRO A 97 1.82 3.42 2.82
C PRO A 97 1.31 2.00 2.52
N LYS A 98 0.30 1.91 1.68
CA LYS A 98 -0.24 0.64 1.17
C LYS A 98 0.17 0.38 -0.27
N THR A 99 0.60 1.43 -0.97
CA THR A 99 1.15 1.34 -2.33
C THR A 99 2.37 2.22 -2.48
N ILE A 100 3.31 1.79 -3.32
CA ILE A 100 4.49 2.57 -3.69
C ILE A 100 4.55 2.68 -5.21
N TRP A 101 4.77 3.87 -5.71
CA TRP A 101 5.10 4.15 -7.10
C TRP A 101 6.61 4.33 -7.19
N MET A 102 7.31 3.31 -7.66
CA MET A 102 8.77 3.29 -7.68
C MET A 102 9.28 3.38 -9.11
N GLU A 103 9.77 4.55 -9.48
CA GLU A 103 10.27 4.83 -10.83
C GLU A 103 11.40 3.87 -11.22
N GLY A 104 11.26 3.24 -12.39
CA GLY A 104 12.20 2.26 -12.90
C GLY A 104 12.10 0.86 -12.28
N VAL A 105 11.13 0.63 -11.37
CA VAL A 105 10.91 -0.67 -10.71
C VAL A 105 9.50 -1.18 -10.91
N GLY A 106 8.47 -0.37 -10.62
CA GLY A 106 7.07 -0.78 -10.76
C GLY A 106 6.12 -0.11 -9.76
N LEU A 107 4.84 -0.43 -9.89
CA LEU A 107 3.81 -0.19 -8.90
C LEU A 107 3.85 -1.33 -7.88
N ILE A 108 3.91 -1.00 -6.59
CA ILE A 108 4.11 -1.99 -5.54
C ILE A 108 2.94 -1.93 -4.56
N GLY A 109 2.24 -3.05 -4.40
CA GLY A 109 1.27 -3.26 -3.34
C GLY A 109 1.94 -3.78 -2.07
N LEU A 110 1.55 -3.26 -0.90
CA LEU A 110 2.04 -3.72 0.39
C LEU A 110 0.91 -4.38 1.18
N GLY A 111 1.20 -5.53 1.76
CA GLY A 111 0.22 -6.26 2.55
C GLY A 111 0.83 -7.03 3.71
N VAL A 112 0.00 -7.37 4.69
CA VAL A 112 0.39 -8.24 5.82
C VAL A 112 0.56 -9.70 5.41
N ASN A 113 0.08 -10.06 4.23
CA ASN A 113 0.24 -11.36 3.58
C ASN A 113 0.19 -11.19 2.06
N ALA A 114 0.50 -12.26 1.30
CA ALA A 114 0.55 -12.24 -0.15
C ALA A 114 -0.80 -11.81 -0.79
N LYS A 115 -1.93 -12.28 -0.25
CA LYS A 115 -3.26 -11.91 -0.75
C LYS A 115 -3.53 -10.40 -0.60
N ALA A 116 -3.22 -9.83 0.57
CA ALA A 116 -3.40 -8.40 0.81
C ALA A 116 -2.48 -7.55 -0.05
N ALA A 117 -1.21 -7.98 -0.25
CA ALA A 117 -0.27 -7.33 -1.13
C ALA A 117 -0.75 -7.34 -2.58
N SER A 118 -1.24 -8.49 -3.07
CA SER A 118 -1.77 -8.64 -4.43
C SER A 118 -3.01 -7.75 -4.65
N ILE A 119 -3.95 -7.69 -3.70
CA ILE A 119 -5.11 -6.79 -3.79
C ILE A 119 -4.64 -5.33 -3.88
N ALA A 120 -3.66 -4.92 -3.06
CA ALA A 120 -3.11 -3.56 -3.13
C ALA A 120 -2.40 -3.30 -4.47
N GLY A 121 -1.70 -4.30 -5.02
CA GLY A 121 -1.08 -4.24 -6.34
C GLY A 121 -2.10 -4.06 -7.47
N ASP A 122 -3.17 -4.85 -7.48
CA ASP A 122 -4.25 -4.74 -8.47
C ASP A 122 -4.91 -3.35 -8.43
N LEU A 123 -5.19 -2.86 -7.21
CA LEU A 123 -5.76 -1.53 -7.03
C LEU A 123 -4.76 -0.42 -7.43
N ALA A 124 -3.45 -0.59 -7.19
CA ALA A 124 -2.44 0.36 -7.63
C ALA A 124 -2.44 0.49 -9.17
N VAL A 125 -2.47 -0.64 -9.89
CA VAL A 125 -2.54 -0.67 -11.36
C VAL A 125 -3.81 0.00 -11.86
N GLN A 126 -4.96 -0.36 -11.30
CA GLN A 126 -6.24 0.24 -11.69
C GLN A 126 -6.24 1.76 -11.47
N ASN A 127 -5.77 2.23 -10.30
CA ASN A 127 -5.71 3.65 -10.00
C ASN A 127 -4.75 4.41 -10.93
N ALA A 128 -3.58 3.83 -11.23
CA ALA A 128 -2.63 4.42 -12.17
C ALA A 128 -3.26 4.60 -13.55
N ARG A 129 -3.91 3.55 -14.07
CA ARG A 129 -4.60 3.58 -15.37
C ARG A 129 -5.71 4.63 -15.41
N VAL A 130 -6.60 4.66 -14.40
CA VAL A 130 -7.71 5.62 -14.38
C VAL A 130 -7.21 7.05 -14.26
N ARG A 131 -6.16 7.29 -13.45
CA ARG A 131 -5.55 8.63 -13.34
C ARG A 131 -4.91 9.06 -14.65
N ALA A 132 -4.16 8.19 -15.32
CA ALA A 132 -3.54 8.49 -16.60
C ALA A 132 -4.59 8.82 -17.68
N VAL A 133 -5.55 7.92 -17.88
CA VAL A 133 -6.60 8.11 -18.90
C VAL A 133 -7.46 9.34 -18.57
N GLY A 134 -7.81 9.56 -17.31
CA GLY A 134 -8.58 10.72 -16.89
C GLY A 134 -7.83 12.03 -17.13
N GLU A 135 -6.52 12.08 -16.82
CA GLU A 135 -5.69 13.26 -17.07
C GLU A 135 -5.56 13.54 -18.56
N ASP A 136 -5.29 12.53 -19.37
CA ASP A 136 -5.15 12.65 -20.82
C ASP A 136 -6.47 13.03 -21.53
N ALA A 137 -7.61 12.71 -20.91
CA ALA A 137 -8.95 13.07 -21.40
C ALA A 137 -9.44 14.46 -20.95
N GLY A 138 -8.65 15.22 -20.20
CA GLY A 138 -9.00 16.59 -19.79
C GLY A 138 -8.89 16.87 -18.29
N GLY A 139 -8.45 15.91 -17.51
CA GLY A 139 -8.14 16.04 -16.09
C GLY A 139 -8.75 14.95 -15.22
N PHE A 140 -7.97 14.44 -14.28
CA PHE A 140 -8.43 13.54 -13.24
C PHE A 140 -8.80 14.34 -11.97
N HIS A 141 -10.08 14.38 -11.63
CA HIS A 141 -10.63 15.13 -10.51
C HIS A 141 -11.31 14.19 -9.51
N PRO A 142 -10.60 13.72 -8.47
CA PRO A 142 -11.18 12.87 -7.43
C PRO A 142 -12.08 13.68 -6.50
N ILE A 143 -12.78 12.98 -5.60
CA ILE A 143 -13.51 13.62 -4.50
C ILE A 143 -12.56 14.32 -3.51
N SER A 144 -13.12 15.15 -2.64
CA SER A 144 -12.34 15.97 -1.71
C SER A 144 -11.57 15.13 -0.67
N GLU A 145 -10.54 15.72 -0.04
CA GLU A 145 -9.81 15.10 1.08
C GLU A 145 -10.77 14.74 2.22
N LYS A 146 -11.76 15.61 2.48
CA LYS A 146 -12.78 15.37 3.51
C LYS A 146 -13.61 14.12 3.19
N ASP A 147 -14.11 13.99 1.97
CA ASP A 147 -14.95 12.86 1.59
C ASP A 147 -14.14 11.55 1.61
N LEU A 148 -12.86 11.58 1.17
CA LEU A 148 -11.96 10.44 1.27
C LEU A 148 -11.69 10.06 2.73
N PHE A 149 -11.50 11.04 3.62
CA PHE A 149 -11.34 10.81 5.05
C PHE A 149 -12.60 10.18 5.65
N ASP A 150 -13.77 10.71 5.35
CA ASP A 150 -15.04 10.19 5.87
C ASP A 150 -15.24 8.72 5.49
N ILE A 151 -14.87 8.32 4.26
CA ILE A 151 -14.94 6.94 3.79
C ILE A 151 -13.84 6.09 4.45
N GLU A 152 -12.61 6.54 4.49
CA GLU A 152 -11.50 5.79 5.11
C GLU A 152 -11.79 5.47 6.58
N TYR A 153 -12.41 6.40 7.30
CA TYR A 153 -12.73 6.28 8.73
C TYR A 153 -14.17 5.86 9.01
N TRP A 154 -14.92 5.46 7.98
CA TRP A 154 -16.27 4.94 8.18
C TRP A 154 -16.23 3.51 8.72
N SER A 155 -16.90 3.28 9.85
CA SER A 155 -16.85 1.99 10.57
C SER A 155 -17.33 0.80 9.72
N LEU A 156 -18.32 1.00 8.84
CA LEU A 156 -18.81 -0.04 7.92
C LEU A 156 -17.78 -0.37 6.84
N GLU A 157 -17.08 0.62 6.32
CA GLU A 157 -16.01 0.40 5.35
C GLU A 157 -14.81 -0.31 6.00
N GLN A 158 -14.40 0.10 7.19
CA GLN A 158 -13.34 -0.58 7.94
C GLN A 158 -13.72 -2.03 8.30
N ALA A 159 -14.99 -2.33 8.51
CA ALA A 159 -15.46 -3.69 8.76
C ALA A 159 -15.23 -4.64 7.56
N LYS A 160 -15.19 -4.13 6.31
CA LYS A 160 -14.85 -4.91 5.11
C LYS A 160 -13.43 -5.48 5.14
N LEU A 161 -12.51 -4.87 5.89
CA LEU A 161 -11.14 -5.36 6.04
C LEU A 161 -11.05 -6.59 6.97
N GLY A 162 -12.12 -6.92 7.68
CA GLY A 162 -12.18 -8.02 8.62
C GLY A 162 -11.62 -7.64 10.00
N LYS A 163 -12.16 -8.28 11.04
CA LYS A 163 -11.72 -8.13 12.44
C LYS A 163 -11.17 -9.43 13.00
N GLY A 164 -10.70 -10.35 12.13
CA GLY A 164 -10.14 -11.62 12.55
C GLY A 164 -8.84 -11.44 13.36
N GLN A 165 -8.60 -12.33 14.33
CA GLN A 165 -7.31 -12.39 15.00
C GLN A 165 -6.22 -12.75 13.98
N ALA A 166 -5.14 -11.98 13.98
CA ALA A 166 -4.03 -12.24 13.07
C ALA A 166 -3.44 -13.64 13.34
N PRO A 167 -3.18 -14.46 12.30
CA PRO A 167 -2.50 -15.73 12.48
C PRO A 167 -1.12 -15.54 13.15
N ASN A 168 -0.67 -16.53 13.91
CA ASN A 168 0.54 -16.45 14.76
C ASN A 168 1.81 -16.04 14.00
N PHE A 169 1.91 -16.41 12.72
CA PHE A 169 3.07 -16.13 11.89
C PHE A 169 2.78 -15.10 10.78
N GLN A 170 1.69 -14.34 10.89
CA GLN A 170 1.41 -13.29 9.91
C GLN A 170 2.55 -12.27 9.85
N GLY A 171 3.00 -11.95 8.63
CA GLY A 171 4.12 -11.04 8.38
C GLY A 171 5.51 -11.64 8.69
N LYS A 172 5.59 -12.94 8.95
CA LYS A 172 6.87 -13.66 9.07
C LYS A 172 7.26 -14.28 7.74
N VAL A 173 8.56 -14.22 7.45
CA VAL A 173 9.18 -14.90 6.30
C VAL A 173 9.99 -16.08 6.84
N VAL A 174 9.73 -17.26 6.30
CA VAL A 174 10.36 -18.51 6.74
C VAL A 174 11.08 -19.15 5.55
N LEU A 175 12.39 -19.34 5.68
CA LEU A 175 13.20 -20.09 4.72
C LEU A 175 13.35 -21.51 5.23
N ILE A 176 13.01 -22.49 4.39
CA ILE A 176 13.05 -23.92 4.75
C ILE A 176 13.98 -24.65 3.79
N THR A 177 15.17 -25.02 4.25
CA THR A 177 16.09 -25.86 3.47
C THR A 177 15.55 -27.29 3.40
N GLY A 178 15.63 -27.91 2.21
CA GLY A 178 15.03 -29.22 1.97
C GLY A 178 13.48 -29.19 1.91
N GLY A 179 12.92 -28.02 1.58
CA GLY A 179 11.47 -27.81 1.51
C GLY A 179 10.74 -28.67 0.48
N SER A 180 11.43 -29.21 -0.54
CA SER A 180 10.89 -30.16 -1.51
C SER A 180 10.77 -31.59 -0.96
N GLY A 181 11.42 -31.92 0.16
CA GLY A 181 11.28 -33.19 0.83
C GLY A 181 10.01 -33.28 1.68
N THR A 182 9.57 -34.48 2.03
CA THR A 182 8.32 -34.74 2.76
C THR A 182 8.23 -33.91 4.07
N ILE A 183 9.28 -33.92 4.88
CA ILE A 183 9.29 -33.19 6.17
C ILE A 183 9.29 -31.68 5.92
N GLY A 184 10.17 -31.19 5.03
CA GLY A 184 10.28 -29.77 4.75
C GLY A 184 8.98 -29.21 4.16
N PHE A 185 8.31 -29.95 3.27
CA PHE A 185 7.05 -29.55 2.66
C PHE A 185 5.90 -29.48 3.68
N GLU A 186 5.74 -30.47 4.56
CA GLU A 186 4.74 -30.44 5.63
C GLU A 186 5.02 -29.33 6.65
N THR A 187 6.29 -29.06 6.95
CA THR A 187 6.70 -27.91 7.77
C THR A 187 6.28 -26.61 7.12
N ALA A 188 6.52 -26.43 5.81
CA ALA A 188 6.11 -25.25 5.05
C ALA A 188 4.59 -25.05 5.09
N LYS A 189 3.82 -26.12 4.85
CA LYS A 189 2.35 -26.07 4.93
C LYS A 189 1.87 -25.62 6.29
N THR A 190 2.48 -26.10 7.35
CA THR A 190 2.14 -25.74 8.72
C THR A 190 2.39 -24.25 8.98
N PHE A 191 3.56 -23.73 8.63
CA PHE A 191 3.87 -22.30 8.76
C PHE A 191 2.96 -21.45 7.89
N ALA A 192 2.71 -21.83 6.64
CA ALA A 192 1.84 -21.10 5.73
C ALA A 192 0.39 -21.06 6.23
N SER A 193 -0.14 -22.15 6.80
CA SER A 193 -1.48 -22.18 7.41
C SER A 193 -1.62 -21.23 8.59
N GLN A 194 -0.51 -20.87 9.24
CA GLN A 194 -0.44 -19.90 10.33
C GLN A 194 -0.07 -18.47 9.85
N GLY A 195 -0.09 -18.24 8.54
CA GLY A 195 0.07 -16.91 7.96
C GLY A 195 1.51 -16.52 7.57
N ALA A 196 2.48 -17.43 7.66
CA ALA A 196 3.83 -17.16 7.20
C ALA A 196 3.94 -17.15 5.66
N GLN A 197 4.88 -16.38 5.14
CA GLN A 197 5.35 -16.48 3.77
C GLN A 197 6.58 -17.44 3.74
N CYS A 198 6.42 -18.59 3.07
CA CYS A 198 7.48 -19.60 3.03
C CYS A 198 8.26 -19.54 1.73
N PHE A 199 9.58 -19.74 1.82
CA PHE A 199 10.52 -20.01 0.72
C PHE A 199 11.12 -21.41 0.94
N LEU A 200 11.14 -22.23 -0.12
CA LEU A 200 11.57 -23.63 -0.12
C LEU A 200 12.88 -23.82 -0.88
#